data_cb7d980cbac4f435d654790eefab5724
#
_entry.id   cb7d980cbac4f435d654790eefab5724
#
_cell.length_a   1.000
_cell.length_b   1.000
_cell.length_c   1.000
_cell.angle_alpha   90.00
_cell.angle_beta   90.00
_cell.angle_gamma   90.00
#
_symmetry.space_group_name_H-M   'P 1'
#
loop_
_entity.id
_entity.type
_entity.pdbx_description
1 polymer ?
#
loop_
_entity_poly.entity_id
_entity_poly.type
_entity_poly.pdbx_seq_one_letter_code
_entity_poly.pdbx_strand_id
1 'polypeptide(L)'
;MKKIAIIGAGISGLFIANLFKKNSDYQVAIYEKSNSINLEEGYGIQLSVNSVKLLNEIEFNKFENARKFNPKKIIFFSSKNFKKICDLNISDFNSENCQYTTLKRSDLINFLKKDIENLIKFNHDVSSINKENQKIQLTFENNEIFECDYLIISDGVFSKSRSLISNNKSQPKYNNTLAIRGKITNSSKIDNENISLFLGSDFHQVIYPVNQNGDLNFIAIMKYELTLEQQKNYSLFKENSFIRKVLEKVPKENKEFFDKIQELKIFPVFVSKDFFKTNNDNINFIGDAFFAFPPSFAQGASQSIEGAYELFKSIENNLEGDFFKNRVNKTKMVNKRSKLNQFAFHLSNPVAVFFRNIFLKKFIKNKKFLDSYLGKIYNN
;
A
#
# COMPACT_ATOMS: atom_id res chain seq x y z
N MET A 1 -27.16 18.56 -5.61
CA MET A 1 -25.94 17.77 -5.91
C MET A 1 -24.81 18.25 -5.00
N LYS A 2 -24.28 17.36 -4.14
CA LYS A 2 -23.18 17.68 -3.21
C LYS A 2 -21.84 17.62 -3.95
N LYS A 3 -20.98 18.61 -3.71
CA LYS A 3 -19.65 18.68 -4.34
C LYS A 3 -18.61 17.95 -3.47
N ILE A 4 -17.86 17.03 -4.06
CA ILE A 4 -16.79 16.29 -3.43
C ILE A 4 -15.46 16.67 -4.08
N ALA A 5 -14.53 17.18 -3.28
CA ALA A 5 -13.13 17.35 -3.68
C ALA A 5 -12.28 16.21 -3.13
N ILE A 6 -11.45 15.61 -3.97
CA ILE A 6 -10.49 14.57 -3.59
C ILE A 6 -9.09 15.09 -3.88
N ILE A 7 -8.22 15.14 -2.88
CA ILE A 7 -6.82 15.54 -3.04
C ILE A 7 -5.96 14.28 -3.18
N GLY A 8 -5.30 14.15 -4.33
CA GLY A 8 -4.40 13.04 -4.69
C GLY A 8 -5.06 11.96 -5.54
N ALA A 9 -4.48 11.70 -6.71
CA ALA A 9 -4.89 10.67 -7.68
C ALA A 9 -4.16 9.32 -7.46
N GLY A 10 -3.99 8.92 -6.20
CA GLY A 10 -3.49 7.59 -5.81
C GLY A 10 -4.60 6.54 -5.81
N ILE A 11 -4.26 5.28 -5.40
CA ILE A 11 -5.21 4.15 -5.37
C ILE A 11 -6.48 4.49 -4.60
N SER A 12 -6.38 5.07 -3.40
CA SER A 12 -7.55 5.38 -2.57
C SER A 12 -8.41 6.50 -3.17
N GLY A 13 -7.77 7.57 -3.70
CA GLY A 13 -8.48 8.69 -4.30
C GLY A 13 -9.21 8.31 -5.59
N LEU A 14 -8.54 7.55 -6.47
CA LEU A 14 -9.16 7.06 -7.70
C LEU A 14 -10.29 6.07 -7.40
N PHE A 15 -10.12 5.17 -6.42
CA PHE A 15 -11.14 4.19 -6.08
C PHE A 15 -12.39 4.84 -5.52
N ILE A 16 -12.27 5.77 -4.56
CA ILE A 16 -13.44 6.44 -3.98
C ILE A 16 -14.15 7.35 -5.01
N ALA A 17 -13.40 7.96 -5.93
CA ALA A 17 -14.00 8.74 -7.02
C ALA A 17 -14.88 7.89 -7.93
N ASN A 18 -14.45 6.66 -8.24
CA ASN A 18 -15.26 5.70 -9.01
C ASN A 18 -16.56 5.33 -8.30
N LEU A 19 -16.53 5.21 -6.97
CA LEU A 19 -17.72 4.90 -6.19
C LEU A 19 -18.73 6.06 -6.24
N PHE A 20 -18.29 7.30 -5.98
CA PHE A 20 -19.16 8.48 -6.00
C PHE A 20 -19.66 8.84 -7.39
N LYS A 21 -18.87 8.61 -8.45
CA LYS A 21 -19.31 8.85 -9.84
C LYS A 21 -20.58 8.10 -10.21
N LYS A 22 -20.83 6.94 -9.59
CA LYS A 22 -22.03 6.14 -9.86
C LYS A 22 -23.31 6.74 -9.31
N ASN A 23 -23.22 7.71 -8.39
CA ASN A 23 -24.36 8.34 -7.77
C ASN A 23 -24.48 9.80 -8.25
N SER A 24 -25.57 10.11 -8.95
CA SER A 24 -25.87 11.44 -9.52
C SER A 24 -26.03 12.55 -8.47
N ASP A 25 -26.18 12.21 -7.19
CA ASP A 25 -26.28 13.18 -6.11
C ASP A 25 -24.96 13.89 -5.81
N TYR A 26 -23.85 13.39 -6.38
CA TYR A 26 -22.51 13.91 -6.16
C TYR A 26 -21.86 14.44 -7.44
N GLN A 27 -21.21 15.58 -7.32
CA GLN A 27 -20.26 16.12 -8.29
C GLN A 27 -18.84 15.94 -7.78
N VAL A 28 -18.04 15.12 -8.43
CA VAL A 28 -16.69 14.74 -7.99
C VAL A 28 -15.61 15.46 -8.80
N ALA A 29 -14.59 15.96 -8.12
CA ALA A 29 -13.35 16.43 -8.74
C ALA A 29 -12.14 15.89 -7.97
N ILE A 30 -11.11 15.45 -8.71
CA ILE A 30 -9.83 14.97 -8.17
C ILE A 30 -8.76 15.99 -8.50
N TYR A 31 -7.98 16.41 -7.51
CA TYR A 31 -6.90 17.36 -7.64
C TYR A 31 -5.56 16.68 -7.39
N GLU A 32 -4.72 16.63 -8.41
CA GLU A 32 -3.39 16.01 -8.37
C GLU A 32 -2.33 17.10 -8.58
N LYS A 33 -1.34 17.16 -7.68
CA LYS A 33 -0.28 18.16 -7.73
C LYS A 33 0.66 17.99 -8.92
N SER A 34 0.87 16.75 -9.35
CA SER A 34 1.74 16.40 -10.46
C SER A 34 1.07 16.71 -11.80
N ASN A 35 1.86 16.86 -12.87
CA ASN A 35 1.36 17.06 -14.23
C ASN A 35 0.79 15.76 -14.86
N SER A 36 1.06 14.61 -14.24
CA SER A 36 0.56 13.30 -14.65
C SER A 36 0.64 12.30 -13.50
N ILE A 37 -0.07 11.18 -13.61
CA ILE A 37 0.09 10.07 -12.66
C ILE A 37 1.33 9.27 -13.07
N ASN A 38 2.31 9.16 -12.14
CA ASN A 38 3.52 8.39 -12.40
C ASN A 38 3.20 6.88 -12.45
N LEU A 39 3.28 6.30 -13.66
CA LEU A 39 3.11 4.87 -13.94
C LEU A 39 4.43 4.12 -14.06
N GLU A 40 5.57 4.84 -14.16
CA GLU A 40 6.90 4.23 -14.38
C GLU A 40 7.37 3.39 -13.20
N GLU A 41 6.83 3.65 -12.01
CA GLU A 41 7.05 2.81 -10.84
C GLU A 41 6.15 1.57 -10.88
N GLY A 42 6.18 0.85 -12.00
CA GLY A 42 5.35 -0.32 -12.30
C GLY A 42 5.66 -1.57 -11.51
N TYR A 43 6.02 -1.41 -10.22
CA TYR A 43 6.25 -2.53 -9.32
C TYR A 43 4.96 -3.26 -9.00
N GLY A 44 5.09 -4.55 -8.67
CA GLY A 44 3.97 -5.36 -8.27
C GLY A 44 3.34 -4.91 -6.95
N ILE A 45 2.06 -5.16 -6.85
CA ILE A 45 1.29 -5.06 -5.60
C ILE A 45 0.51 -6.34 -5.37
N GLN A 46 0.11 -6.54 -4.13
CA GLN A 46 -0.71 -7.65 -3.68
C GLN A 46 -2.03 -7.10 -3.15
N LEU A 47 -3.13 -7.69 -3.58
CA LEU A 47 -4.49 -7.38 -3.19
C LEU A 47 -5.09 -8.58 -2.46
N SER A 48 -5.42 -8.42 -1.20
CA SER A 48 -6.13 -9.45 -0.44
C SER A 48 -7.61 -9.52 -0.83
N VAL A 49 -8.24 -10.65 -0.55
CA VAL A 49 -9.61 -10.96 -1.01
C VAL A 49 -10.64 -9.90 -0.64
N ASN A 50 -10.54 -9.28 0.54
CA ASN A 50 -11.43 -8.18 0.94
C ASN A 50 -11.33 -6.99 -0.03
N SER A 51 -10.12 -6.58 -0.41
CA SER A 51 -9.96 -5.46 -1.35
C SER A 51 -10.39 -5.81 -2.77
N VAL A 52 -10.19 -7.06 -3.21
CA VAL A 52 -10.72 -7.52 -4.51
C VAL A 52 -12.23 -7.50 -4.51
N LYS A 53 -12.89 -7.94 -3.43
CA LYS A 53 -14.35 -7.85 -3.26
C LYS A 53 -14.84 -6.41 -3.45
N LEU A 54 -14.17 -5.45 -2.83
CA LEU A 54 -14.54 -4.03 -2.92
C LEU A 54 -14.25 -3.43 -4.30
N LEU A 55 -13.16 -3.83 -4.95
CA LEU A 55 -12.87 -3.44 -6.32
C LEU A 55 -13.91 -3.96 -7.32
N ASN A 56 -14.54 -5.10 -7.04
CA ASN A 56 -15.62 -5.64 -7.88
C ASN A 56 -16.86 -4.71 -7.89
N GLU A 57 -17.04 -3.85 -6.90
CA GLU A 57 -18.07 -2.79 -6.94
C GLU A 57 -17.86 -1.83 -8.13
N ILE A 58 -16.66 -1.75 -8.66
CA ILE A 58 -16.31 -0.98 -9.85
C ILE A 58 -15.86 -1.88 -11.02
N GLU A 59 -16.38 -3.11 -11.05
CA GLU A 59 -16.20 -4.09 -12.15
C GLU A 59 -14.78 -4.66 -12.32
N PHE A 60 -13.99 -4.73 -11.26
CA PHE A 60 -12.64 -5.34 -11.31
C PHE A 60 -12.68 -6.83 -11.70
N ASN A 61 -13.78 -7.53 -11.48
CA ASN A 61 -14.00 -8.90 -11.97
C ASN A 61 -13.92 -8.99 -13.50
N LYS A 62 -14.18 -7.90 -14.24
CA LYS A 62 -14.05 -7.79 -15.71
C LYS A 62 -12.62 -7.38 -16.15
N PHE A 63 -11.71 -7.10 -15.20
CA PHE A 63 -10.33 -6.74 -15.53
C PHE A 63 -9.60 -7.91 -16.20
N GLU A 64 -8.80 -7.61 -17.22
CA GLU A 64 -8.11 -8.59 -18.06
C GLU A 64 -7.31 -9.61 -17.25
N ASN A 65 -7.64 -10.91 -17.39
CA ASN A 65 -6.95 -11.98 -16.68
C ASN A 65 -5.46 -12.06 -17.04
N ALA A 66 -5.08 -11.72 -18.27
CA ALA A 66 -3.69 -11.72 -18.69
C ALA A 66 -2.79 -10.76 -17.89
N ARG A 67 -3.38 -9.69 -17.30
CA ARG A 67 -2.67 -8.61 -16.58
C ARG A 67 -2.66 -8.78 -15.06
N LYS A 68 -3.19 -9.88 -14.56
CA LYS A 68 -3.20 -10.23 -13.12
C LYS A 68 -2.82 -11.68 -12.91
N PHE A 69 -2.46 -12.02 -11.68
CA PHE A 69 -2.18 -13.39 -11.26
C PHE A 69 -2.88 -13.68 -9.93
N ASN A 70 -3.25 -14.95 -9.72
CA ASN A 70 -3.90 -15.40 -8.49
C ASN A 70 -3.05 -16.49 -7.81
N PRO A 71 -2.04 -16.12 -7.02
CA PRO A 71 -1.20 -17.09 -6.32
C PRO A 71 -2.02 -17.86 -5.28
N LYS A 72 -1.74 -19.15 -5.17
CA LYS A 72 -2.45 -20.03 -4.22
C LYS A 72 -1.81 -20.05 -2.84
N LYS A 73 -0.50 -19.82 -2.78
CA LYS A 73 0.30 -19.97 -1.56
C LYS A 73 1.28 -18.83 -1.34
N ILE A 74 1.63 -18.63 -0.08
CA ILE A 74 2.87 -17.95 0.31
C ILE A 74 3.82 -19.03 0.83
N ILE A 75 4.97 -19.17 0.20
CA ILE A 75 6.00 -20.15 0.58
C ILE A 75 7.11 -19.41 1.32
N PHE A 76 7.38 -19.83 2.54
CA PHE A 76 8.41 -19.26 3.38
C PHE A 76 9.70 -20.04 3.22
N PHE A 77 10.78 -19.32 2.93
CA PHE A 77 12.13 -19.86 2.77
C PHE A 77 13.10 -19.22 3.76
N SER A 78 14.14 -19.93 4.10
CA SER A 78 15.32 -19.35 4.75
C SER A 78 16.17 -18.62 3.69
N SER A 79 16.45 -17.34 3.90
CA SER A 79 17.33 -16.57 3.02
C SER A 79 18.79 -17.09 3.01
N LYS A 80 19.23 -17.78 4.09
CA LYS A 80 20.61 -18.28 4.24
C LYS A 80 20.92 -19.48 3.34
N ASN A 81 19.96 -20.39 3.13
CA ASN A 81 20.20 -21.66 2.43
C ASN A 81 19.08 -22.07 1.46
N PHE A 82 18.14 -21.16 1.22
CA PHE A 82 16.98 -21.32 0.34
C PHE A 82 16.08 -22.53 0.65
N LYS A 83 16.24 -23.13 1.83
CA LYS A 83 15.39 -24.24 2.26
C LYS A 83 14.00 -23.73 2.63
N LYS A 84 12.98 -24.46 2.17
CA LYS A 84 11.59 -24.21 2.52
C LYS A 84 11.40 -24.41 4.04
N ILE A 85 10.76 -23.43 4.67
CA ILE A 85 10.36 -23.48 6.08
C ILE A 85 8.95 -24.06 6.19
N CYS A 86 8.00 -23.46 5.48
CA CYS A 86 6.58 -23.85 5.45
C CYS A 86 5.88 -23.14 4.30
N ASP A 87 4.60 -23.42 4.09
CA ASP A 87 3.73 -22.73 3.16
C ASP A 87 2.37 -22.42 3.78
N LEU A 88 1.80 -21.29 3.43
CA LEU A 88 0.47 -20.82 3.81
C LEU A 88 -0.44 -20.84 2.58
N ASN A 89 -1.53 -21.58 2.64
CA ASN A 89 -2.55 -21.55 1.61
C ASN A 89 -3.39 -20.29 1.75
N ILE A 90 -3.12 -19.27 0.93
CA ILE A 90 -3.93 -18.04 0.90
C ILE A 90 -5.22 -18.24 0.10
N SER A 91 -5.26 -19.25 -0.77
CA SER A 91 -6.46 -19.64 -1.50
C SER A 91 -7.61 -20.12 -0.59
N ASP A 92 -7.33 -20.53 0.65
CA ASP A 92 -8.36 -20.93 1.62
C ASP A 92 -9.29 -19.76 2.01
N PHE A 93 -8.87 -18.52 1.72
CA PHE A 93 -9.67 -17.31 1.92
C PHE A 93 -10.38 -16.83 0.64
N ASN A 94 -10.15 -17.49 -0.49
CA ASN A 94 -10.76 -17.11 -1.76
C ASN A 94 -12.24 -17.52 -1.81
N SER A 95 -13.02 -16.76 -2.58
CA SER A 95 -14.37 -17.13 -3.01
C SER A 95 -14.46 -17.05 -4.53
N GLU A 96 -15.57 -17.48 -5.11
CA GLU A 96 -15.74 -17.62 -6.56
C GLU A 96 -15.28 -16.38 -7.36
N ASN A 97 -15.66 -15.19 -6.92
CA ASN A 97 -15.33 -13.93 -7.61
C ASN A 97 -14.30 -13.05 -6.87
N CYS A 98 -13.73 -13.54 -5.77
CA CYS A 98 -12.81 -12.79 -4.92
C CYS A 98 -11.59 -13.63 -4.59
N GLN A 99 -10.54 -13.51 -5.41
CA GLN A 99 -9.29 -14.25 -5.22
C GLN A 99 -8.17 -13.31 -4.79
N TYR A 100 -7.28 -13.80 -3.95
CA TYR A 100 -6.04 -13.08 -3.69
C TYR A 100 -5.33 -12.80 -5.02
N THR A 101 -5.02 -11.54 -5.29
CA THR A 101 -4.58 -11.10 -6.60
C THR A 101 -3.27 -10.34 -6.51
N THR A 102 -2.35 -10.62 -7.42
CA THR A 102 -1.13 -9.85 -7.64
C THR A 102 -1.14 -9.27 -9.05
N LEU A 103 -0.66 -8.05 -9.20
CA LEU A 103 -0.60 -7.36 -10.49
C LEU A 103 0.42 -6.22 -10.45
N LYS A 104 0.72 -5.60 -11.59
CA LYS A 104 1.50 -4.37 -11.63
C LYS A 104 0.68 -3.21 -11.05
N ARG A 105 1.31 -2.35 -10.25
CA ARG A 105 0.66 -1.16 -9.70
C ARG A 105 0.13 -0.24 -10.81
N SER A 106 0.88 -0.10 -11.91
CA SER A 106 0.47 0.64 -13.09
C SER A 106 -0.83 0.12 -13.70
N ASP A 107 -1.01 -1.20 -13.73
CA ASP A 107 -2.23 -1.82 -14.28
C ASP A 107 -3.45 -1.53 -13.41
N LEU A 108 -3.30 -1.58 -12.08
CA LEU A 108 -4.37 -1.17 -11.17
C LEU A 108 -4.71 0.32 -11.33
N ILE A 109 -3.72 1.20 -11.38
CA ILE A 109 -3.95 2.64 -11.57
C ILE A 109 -4.65 2.91 -12.91
N ASN A 110 -4.22 2.26 -13.99
CA ASN A 110 -4.87 2.40 -15.30
C ASN A 110 -6.32 1.93 -15.27
N PHE A 111 -6.60 0.81 -14.59
CA PHE A 111 -7.97 0.36 -14.36
C PHE A 111 -8.81 1.39 -13.60
N LEU A 112 -8.26 1.90 -12.49
CA LEU A 112 -8.97 2.86 -11.62
C LEU A 112 -9.25 4.21 -12.30
N LYS A 113 -8.36 4.68 -13.19
CA LYS A 113 -8.52 5.99 -13.83
C LYS A 113 -9.37 5.96 -15.09
N LYS A 114 -9.48 4.80 -15.78
CA LYS A 114 -10.03 4.66 -17.12
C LYS A 114 -11.33 5.42 -17.36
N ASP A 115 -12.27 5.30 -16.44
CA ASP A 115 -13.61 5.88 -16.61
C ASP A 115 -13.79 7.25 -15.92
N ILE A 116 -12.73 7.77 -15.26
CA ILE A 116 -12.77 9.01 -14.47
C ILE A 116 -11.65 10.00 -14.85
N GLU A 117 -10.97 9.80 -15.97
CA GLU A 117 -9.86 10.69 -16.39
C GLU A 117 -10.30 12.15 -16.49
N ASN A 118 -11.52 12.42 -16.95
CA ASN A 118 -12.10 13.74 -17.07
C ASN A 118 -12.37 14.43 -15.71
N LEU A 119 -12.36 13.69 -14.60
CA LEU A 119 -12.51 14.23 -13.24
C LEU A 119 -11.19 14.65 -12.62
N ILE A 120 -10.05 14.28 -13.23
CA ILE A 120 -8.72 14.54 -12.69
C ILE A 120 -8.20 15.88 -13.21
N LYS A 121 -7.91 16.78 -12.28
CA LYS A 121 -7.26 18.05 -12.53
C LYS A 121 -5.81 17.96 -12.08
N PHE A 122 -4.90 17.97 -13.05
CA PHE A 122 -3.45 17.95 -12.81
C PHE A 122 -2.91 19.36 -12.51
N ASN A 123 -1.68 19.45 -11.97
CA ASN A 123 -1.02 20.70 -11.57
C ASN A 123 -1.83 21.52 -10.53
N HIS A 124 -2.55 20.80 -9.65
CA HIS A 124 -3.34 21.39 -8.59
C HIS A 124 -2.77 21.01 -7.21
N ASP A 125 -1.66 21.66 -6.83
CA ASP A 125 -1.11 21.54 -5.47
C ASP A 125 -1.86 22.48 -4.53
N VAL A 126 -2.46 21.92 -3.48
CA VAL A 126 -3.26 22.70 -2.51
C VAL A 126 -2.34 23.56 -1.67
N SER A 127 -2.63 24.88 -1.62
CA SER A 127 -1.91 25.88 -0.80
C SER A 127 -2.65 26.23 0.48
N SER A 128 -4.00 26.24 0.48
CA SER A 128 -4.79 26.43 1.71
C SER A 128 -6.10 25.66 1.70
N ILE A 129 -6.59 25.34 2.91
CA ILE A 129 -7.87 24.68 3.17
C ILE A 129 -8.58 25.47 4.27
N ASN A 130 -9.66 26.15 3.90
CA ASN A 130 -10.45 26.99 4.82
C ASN A 130 -11.87 26.44 4.92
N LYS A 131 -12.50 26.63 6.08
CA LYS A 131 -13.93 26.34 6.24
C LYS A 131 -14.68 27.64 6.42
N GLU A 132 -15.62 27.88 5.54
CA GLU A 132 -16.51 29.05 5.58
C GLU A 132 -17.96 28.59 5.43
N ASN A 133 -18.82 28.97 6.38
CA ASN A 133 -20.29 28.78 6.30
C ASN A 133 -20.73 27.36 5.84
N GLN A 134 -20.17 26.31 6.44
CA GLN A 134 -20.42 24.88 6.11
C GLN A 134 -19.78 24.40 4.79
N LYS A 135 -19.20 25.28 3.97
CA LYS A 135 -18.42 24.90 2.79
C LYS A 135 -16.94 24.82 3.11
N ILE A 136 -16.23 24.02 2.34
CA ILE A 136 -14.78 23.92 2.41
C ILE A 136 -14.21 24.56 1.16
N GLN A 137 -13.39 25.59 1.35
CA GLN A 137 -12.73 26.30 0.27
C GLN A 137 -11.28 25.81 0.16
N LEU A 138 -10.92 25.35 -1.01
CA LEU A 138 -9.56 24.98 -1.40
C LEU A 138 -8.97 26.11 -2.24
N THR A 139 -7.75 26.54 -1.92
CA THR A 139 -6.94 27.37 -2.79
C THR A 139 -5.74 26.56 -3.27
N PHE A 140 -5.40 26.66 -4.55
CA PHE A 140 -4.28 25.96 -5.16
C PHE A 140 -3.11 26.91 -5.43
N GLU A 141 -1.89 26.38 -5.62
CA GLU A 141 -0.69 27.16 -5.94
C GLU A 141 -0.83 27.97 -7.26
N ASN A 142 -1.70 27.55 -8.16
CA ASN A 142 -2.05 28.27 -9.40
C ASN A 142 -3.11 29.36 -9.20
N ASN A 143 -3.46 29.70 -7.94
CA ASN A 143 -4.48 30.66 -7.51
C ASN A 143 -5.93 30.30 -7.87
N GLU A 144 -6.19 29.11 -8.38
CA GLU A 144 -7.56 28.64 -8.53
C GLU A 144 -8.18 28.37 -7.15
N ILE A 145 -9.49 28.62 -7.06
CA ILE A 145 -10.29 28.42 -5.86
C ILE A 145 -11.41 27.44 -6.19
N PHE A 146 -11.66 26.49 -5.29
CA PHE A 146 -12.76 25.54 -5.41
C PHE A 146 -13.48 25.37 -4.07
N GLU A 147 -14.81 25.36 -4.12
CA GLU A 147 -15.65 25.11 -2.95
C GLU A 147 -16.33 23.77 -3.04
N CYS A 148 -16.32 23.01 -1.93
CA CYS A 148 -16.94 21.69 -1.83
C CYS A 148 -17.71 21.50 -0.52
N ASP A 149 -18.57 20.49 -0.51
CA ASP A 149 -19.32 20.04 0.66
C ASP A 149 -18.51 19.01 1.47
N TYR A 150 -17.76 18.16 0.76
CA TYR A 150 -16.89 17.14 1.36
C TYR A 150 -15.47 17.23 0.76
N LEU A 151 -14.50 17.14 1.64
CA LEU A 151 -13.08 17.06 1.28
C LEU A 151 -12.49 15.72 1.69
N ILE A 152 -12.01 14.97 0.71
CA ILE A 152 -11.37 13.67 0.90
C ILE A 152 -9.88 13.80 0.58
N ILE A 153 -9.03 13.54 1.59
CA ILE A 153 -7.60 13.71 1.49
C ILE A 153 -6.93 12.36 1.33
N SER A 154 -6.27 12.16 0.18
CA SER A 154 -5.56 10.94 -0.21
C SER A 154 -4.16 11.24 -0.77
N ASP A 155 -3.51 12.31 -0.30
CA ASP A 155 -2.23 12.86 -0.76
C ASP A 155 -0.99 12.13 -0.20
N GLY A 156 -1.19 10.92 0.33
CA GLY A 156 -0.13 9.98 0.70
C GLY A 156 0.52 10.23 2.06
N VAL A 157 1.59 9.49 2.34
CA VAL A 157 2.25 9.47 3.65
C VAL A 157 2.82 10.84 4.05
N PHE A 158 3.27 11.64 3.09
CA PHE A 158 3.80 13.00 3.28
C PHE A 158 2.72 14.08 3.11
N SER A 159 1.48 13.78 3.47
CA SER A 159 0.34 14.66 3.31
C SER A 159 0.62 16.12 3.71
N LYS A 160 0.65 17.03 2.72
CA LYS A 160 0.72 18.47 2.92
C LYS A 160 -0.57 18.98 3.57
N SER A 161 -1.69 18.39 3.21
CA SER A 161 -3.02 18.78 3.71
C SER A 161 -3.16 18.66 5.22
N ARG A 162 -2.45 17.72 5.87
CA ARG A 162 -2.43 17.64 7.34
C ARG A 162 -1.92 18.93 7.97
N SER A 163 -0.85 19.51 7.44
CA SER A 163 -0.27 20.76 7.97
C SER A 163 -1.10 21.97 7.66
N LEU A 164 -1.89 21.95 6.59
CA LEU A 164 -2.81 23.03 6.20
C LEU A 164 -4.06 23.08 7.08
N ILE A 165 -4.52 21.92 7.59
CA ILE A 165 -5.73 21.84 8.42
C ILE A 165 -5.43 22.11 9.90
N SER A 166 -4.24 21.77 10.36
CA SER A 166 -3.88 21.98 11.76
C SER A 166 -2.45 22.46 11.89
N ASN A 167 -2.18 23.22 12.97
CA ASN A 167 -0.82 23.62 13.34
C ASN A 167 0.05 22.43 13.79
N ASN A 168 -0.49 21.21 13.79
CA ASN A 168 0.25 20.02 14.19
C ASN A 168 1.06 19.46 13.02
N LYS A 169 2.36 19.73 13.02
CA LYS A 169 3.34 19.28 12.02
C LYS A 169 3.79 17.82 12.24
N SER A 170 2.86 16.90 12.56
CA SER A 170 3.22 15.48 12.69
C SER A 170 3.74 14.96 11.36
N GLN A 171 5.05 14.76 11.27
CA GLN A 171 5.72 14.21 10.10
C GLN A 171 5.80 12.68 10.20
N PRO A 172 5.77 11.96 9.07
CA PRO A 172 6.00 10.53 9.07
C PRO A 172 7.40 10.21 9.60
N LYS A 173 7.53 9.02 10.21
CA LYS A 173 8.78 8.55 10.77
C LYS A 173 9.47 7.60 9.80
N TYR A 174 10.77 7.77 9.61
CA TYR A 174 11.59 6.76 8.94
C TYR A 174 11.57 5.44 9.74
N ASN A 175 11.28 4.33 9.07
CA ASN A 175 11.11 3.02 9.70
C ASN A 175 12.43 2.25 9.89
N ASN A 176 13.56 2.91 9.72
CA ASN A 176 14.90 2.31 9.71
C ASN A 176 15.03 1.13 8.73
N THR A 177 14.32 1.20 7.62
CA THR A 177 14.37 0.21 6.53
C THR A 177 14.34 0.86 5.17
N LEU A 178 15.05 0.23 4.22
CA LEU A 178 14.96 0.52 2.80
C LEU A 178 14.13 -0.57 2.12
N ALA A 179 13.30 -0.16 1.17
CA ALA A 179 12.64 -1.05 0.21
C ALA A 179 13.45 -1.03 -1.10
N ILE A 180 13.98 -2.17 -1.49
CA ILE A 180 14.66 -2.38 -2.76
C ILE A 180 13.66 -3.06 -3.67
N ARG A 181 13.34 -2.46 -4.80
CA ARG A 181 12.30 -2.93 -5.73
C ARG A 181 12.87 -3.10 -7.12
N GLY A 182 12.30 -4.00 -7.88
CA GLY A 182 12.63 -4.22 -9.28
C GLY A 182 11.79 -5.31 -9.89
N LYS A 183 12.10 -5.60 -11.15
CA LYS A 183 11.58 -6.75 -11.89
C LYS A 183 12.66 -7.83 -11.90
N ILE A 184 12.27 -9.08 -11.84
CA ILE A 184 13.20 -10.19 -12.00
C ILE A 184 12.72 -11.06 -13.16
N THR A 185 13.66 -11.44 -14.02
CA THR A 185 13.37 -12.39 -15.09
C THR A 185 13.20 -13.79 -14.53
N ASN A 186 12.35 -14.56 -15.17
CA ASN A 186 12.07 -15.95 -14.78
C ASN A 186 13.38 -16.75 -14.63
N SER A 187 13.48 -17.48 -13.54
CA SER A 187 14.62 -18.35 -13.22
C SER A 187 14.08 -19.66 -12.72
N SER A 188 14.70 -20.76 -13.12
CA SER A 188 14.33 -22.11 -12.67
C SER A 188 14.39 -22.33 -11.15
N LYS A 189 14.98 -21.39 -10.41
CA LYS A 189 15.06 -21.40 -8.95
C LYS A 189 13.91 -20.66 -8.26
N ILE A 190 13.02 -20.01 -9.01
CA ILE A 190 11.93 -19.17 -8.48
C ILE A 190 10.60 -19.84 -8.82
N ASP A 191 9.73 -19.94 -7.83
CA ASP A 191 8.34 -20.38 -8.02
C ASP A 191 7.55 -19.28 -8.75
N ASN A 192 7.06 -19.61 -9.95
CA ASN A 192 6.32 -18.68 -10.81
C ASN A 192 4.80 -18.69 -10.54
N GLU A 193 4.33 -19.57 -9.67
CA GLU A 193 2.89 -19.76 -9.40
C GLU A 193 2.50 -19.21 -8.03
N ASN A 194 3.47 -19.03 -7.14
CA ASN A 194 3.22 -18.67 -5.76
C ASN A 194 4.04 -17.45 -5.33
N ILE A 195 3.73 -16.94 -4.14
CA ILE A 195 4.52 -15.90 -3.50
C ILE A 195 5.67 -16.55 -2.74
N SER A 196 6.90 -16.26 -3.10
CA SER A 196 8.10 -16.71 -2.40
C SER A 196 8.59 -15.64 -1.44
N LEU A 197 8.60 -15.95 -0.14
CA LEU A 197 9.03 -15.05 0.94
C LEU A 197 10.28 -15.63 1.63
N PHE A 198 11.43 -14.96 1.46
CA PHE A 198 12.72 -15.36 2.02
C PHE A 198 13.02 -14.55 3.27
N LEU A 199 13.20 -15.24 4.41
CA LEU A 199 13.44 -14.67 5.72
C LEU A 199 14.92 -14.70 6.08
N GLY A 200 15.48 -13.55 6.44
CA GLY A 200 16.91 -13.40 6.74
C GLY A 200 17.17 -12.53 7.98
N SER A 201 18.45 -12.33 8.29
CA SER A 201 18.89 -11.44 9.36
C SER A 201 18.75 -9.99 8.92
N ASP A 202 17.94 -9.20 9.63
CA ASP A 202 17.66 -7.78 9.34
C ASP A 202 17.17 -7.51 7.89
N PHE A 203 16.62 -8.57 7.25
CA PHE A 203 16.30 -8.58 5.83
C PHE A 203 15.21 -9.61 5.51
N HIS A 204 14.30 -9.26 4.59
CA HIS A 204 13.47 -10.23 3.91
C HIS A 204 13.22 -9.80 2.48
N GLN A 205 12.98 -10.75 1.59
CA GLN A 205 12.63 -10.49 0.19
C GLN A 205 11.41 -11.29 -0.22
N VAL A 206 10.63 -10.72 -1.12
CA VAL A 206 9.40 -11.33 -1.65
C VAL A 206 9.47 -11.29 -3.17
N ILE A 207 9.23 -12.44 -3.80
CA ILE A 207 9.14 -12.57 -5.25
C ILE A 207 7.79 -13.19 -5.57
N TYR A 208 7.08 -12.63 -6.54
CA TYR A 208 5.77 -13.12 -6.92
C TYR A 208 5.40 -12.74 -8.37
N PRO A 209 4.60 -13.57 -9.05
CA PRO A 209 4.09 -13.26 -10.39
C PRO A 209 3.11 -12.08 -10.35
N VAL A 210 3.08 -11.27 -11.40
CA VAL A 210 2.20 -10.09 -11.53
C VAL A 210 1.28 -10.14 -12.74
N ASN A 211 1.44 -11.15 -13.59
CA ASN A 211 0.58 -11.40 -14.76
C ASN A 211 0.74 -12.85 -15.23
N GLN A 212 -0.01 -13.23 -16.27
CA GLN A 212 0.07 -14.58 -16.86
C GLN A 212 1.27 -14.76 -17.80
N ASN A 213 1.99 -13.69 -18.14
CA ASN A 213 3.14 -13.73 -19.07
C ASN A 213 4.45 -14.14 -18.36
N GLY A 214 4.41 -14.42 -17.05
CA GLY A 214 5.59 -14.83 -16.28
C GLY A 214 6.44 -13.67 -15.75
N ASP A 215 5.94 -12.43 -15.81
CA ASP A 215 6.62 -11.29 -15.17
C ASP A 215 6.60 -11.46 -13.65
N LEU A 216 7.76 -11.32 -13.02
CA LEU A 216 7.92 -11.42 -11.57
C LEU A 216 8.28 -10.08 -10.97
N ASN A 217 7.59 -9.74 -9.90
CA ASN A 217 7.97 -8.61 -9.05
C ASN A 217 8.96 -9.05 -7.98
N PHE A 218 9.95 -8.20 -7.73
CA PHE A 218 10.89 -8.33 -6.62
C PHE A 218 10.74 -7.16 -5.66
N ILE A 219 10.69 -7.47 -4.36
CA ILE A 219 10.83 -6.49 -3.30
C ILE A 219 11.64 -7.07 -2.15
N ALA A 220 12.64 -6.33 -1.68
CA ALA A 220 13.34 -6.64 -0.44
C ALA A 220 13.19 -5.48 0.55
N ILE A 221 13.00 -5.82 1.82
CA ILE A 221 12.99 -4.87 2.93
C ILE A 221 14.21 -5.16 3.79
N MET A 222 15.08 -4.18 3.87
CA MET A 222 16.35 -4.31 4.58
C MET A 222 16.47 -3.24 5.65
N LYS A 223 16.91 -3.63 6.85
CA LYS A 223 17.24 -2.69 7.92
C LYS A 223 18.42 -1.83 7.49
N TYR A 224 18.26 -0.53 7.57
CA TYR A 224 19.28 0.42 7.17
C TYR A 224 19.11 1.73 7.94
N GLU A 225 20.16 2.23 8.53
CA GLU A 225 20.14 3.50 9.26
C GLU A 225 20.50 4.64 8.32
N LEU A 226 19.69 5.68 8.32
CA LEU A 226 19.90 6.91 7.58
C LEU A 226 20.02 8.08 8.56
N THR A 227 20.95 8.99 8.31
CA THR A 227 20.99 10.28 9.01
C THR A 227 19.75 11.12 8.68
N LEU A 228 19.45 12.11 9.50
CA LEU A 228 18.33 13.04 9.24
C LEU A 228 18.47 13.77 7.91
N GLU A 229 19.68 14.09 7.51
CA GLU A 229 19.99 14.72 6.22
C GLU A 229 19.71 13.75 5.07
N GLN A 230 20.18 12.51 5.16
CA GLN A 230 19.93 11.47 4.14
C GLN A 230 18.43 11.18 3.98
N GLN A 231 17.65 11.19 5.07
CA GLN A 231 16.21 10.97 5.01
C GLN A 231 15.47 12.05 4.20
N LYS A 232 16.01 13.25 4.12
CA LYS A 232 15.45 14.40 3.37
C LYS A 232 15.95 14.49 1.94
N ASN A 233 17.06 13.85 1.63
CA ASN A 233 17.69 13.89 0.31
C ASN A 233 17.15 12.77 -0.59
N TYR A 234 16.07 13.02 -1.33
CA TYR A 234 15.47 12.03 -2.23
C TYR A 234 16.34 11.68 -3.44
N SER A 235 17.27 12.58 -3.85
CA SER A 235 18.19 12.31 -4.97
C SER A 235 19.21 11.22 -4.62
N LEU A 236 19.59 11.12 -3.34
CA LEU A 236 20.52 10.12 -2.83
C LEU A 236 20.14 8.68 -3.25
N PHE A 237 18.84 8.36 -3.21
CA PHE A 237 18.34 7.01 -3.52
C PHE A 237 18.40 6.66 -5.01
N LYS A 238 18.75 7.61 -5.87
CA LYS A 238 18.98 7.44 -7.31
C LYS A 238 20.47 7.40 -7.67
N GLU A 239 21.36 7.73 -6.74
CA GLU A 239 22.80 7.77 -6.95
C GLU A 239 23.39 6.35 -6.99
N ASN A 240 24.13 6.03 -8.05
CA ASN A 240 24.76 4.72 -8.22
C ASN A 240 25.73 4.36 -7.07
N SER A 241 26.42 5.35 -6.51
CA SER A 241 27.32 5.18 -5.36
C SER A 241 26.56 4.70 -4.12
N PHE A 242 25.40 5.32 -3.82
CA PHE A 242 24.56 4.93 -2.70
C PHE A 242 23.92 3.56 -2.93
N ILE A 243 23.40 3.31 -4.15
CA ILE A 243 22.82 2.01 -4.51
C ILE A 243 23.85 0.89 -4.30
N ARG A 244 25.09 1.04 -4.77
CA ARG A 244 26.17 0.07 -4.56
C ARG A 244 26.42 -0.17 -3.08
N LYS A 245 26.56 0.89 -2.27
CA LYS A 245 26.75 0.80 -0.83
C LYS A 245 25.64 0.04 -0.10
N VAL A 246 24.40 0.22 -0.55
CA VAL A 246 23.24 -0.54 -0.02
C VAL A 246 23.35 -2.02 -0.42
N LEU A 247 23.65 -2.31 -1.69
CA LEU A 247 23.76 -3.68 -2.21
C LEU A 247 24.95 -4.46 -1.61
N GLU A 248 26.02 -3.79 -1.19
CA GLU A 248 27.12 -4.43 -0.46
C GLU A 248 26.68 -5.05 0.88
N LYS A 249 25.65 -4.48 1.52
CA LYS A 249 25.08 -5.01 2.77
C LYS A 249 24.13 -6.18 2.58
N VAL A 250 23.74 -6.49 1.35
CA VAL A 250 22.92 -7.66 1.06
C VAL A 250 23.71 -8.94 1.37
N PRO A 251 23.10 -9.93 2.07
CA PRO A 251 23.77 -11.19 2.37
C PRO A 251 24.29 -11.86 1.10
N LYS A 252 25.51 -12.41 1.16
CA LYS A 252 26.21 -12.99 0.00
C LYS A 252 25.38 -14.05 -0.73
N GLU A 253 24.63 -14.83 0.02
CA GLU A 253 23.78 -15.90 -0.51
C GLU A 253 22.65 -15.36 -1.40
N ASN A 254 22.24 -14.10 -1.19
CA ASN A 254 21.17 -13.47 -1.93
C ASN A 254 21.64 -12.65 -3.13
N LYS A 255 22.95 -12.42 -3.30
CA LYS A 255 23.48 -11.58 -4.38
C LYS A 255 23.03 -12.04 -5.77
N GLU A 256 22.97 -13.36 -6.02
CA GLU A 256 22.50 -13.92 -7.28
C GLU A 256 21.10 -13.42 -7.68
N PHE A 257 20.20 -13.18 -6.70
CA PHE A 257 18.88 -12.60 -7.02
C PHE A 257 19.01 -11.14 -7.41
N PHE A 258 19.85 -10.38 -6.68
CA PHE A 258 20.03 -8.95 -6.94
C PHE A 258 20.71 -8.69 -8.28
N ASP A 259 21.61 -9.56 -8.71
CA ASP A 259 22.28 -9.47 -10.02
C ASP A 259 21.31 -9.67 -11.19
N LYS A 260 20.16 -10.32 -10.95
CA LYS A 260 19.11 -10.55 -11.95
C LYS A 260 18.02 -9.49 -11.95
N ILE A 261 18.08 -8.50 -11.05
CA ILE A 261 17.04 -7.46 -10.95
C ILE A 261 17.24 -6.43 -12.05
N GLN A 262 16.17 -6.20 -12.79
CA GLN A 262 16.05 -5.11 -13.74
C GLN A 262 15.29 -3.94 -13.10
N GLU A 263 15.59 -2.72 -13.54
CA GLU A 263 14.94 -1.49 -13.08
C GLU A 263 14.99 -1.34 -11.54
N LEU A 264 16.14 -1.70 -10.94
CA LEU A 264 16.31 -1.63 -9.48
C LEU A 264 16.19 -0.20 -9.00
N LYS A 265 15.35 0.03 -8.00
CA LYS A 265 15.19 1.30 -7.29
C LYS A 265 15.15 1.07 -5.80
N ILE A 266 15.63 2.05 -5.05
CA ILE A 266 15.66 2.03 -3.59
C ILE A 266 14.79 3.15 -3.05
N PHE A 267 13.98 2.82 -2.03
CA PHE A 267 13.09 3.76 -1.38
C PHE A 267 13.25 3.69 0.14
N PRO A 268 13.39 4.82 0.84
CA PRO A 268 13.27 4.84 2.28
C PRO A 268 11.82 4.58 2.69
N VAL A 269 11.63 3.69 3.67
CA VAL A 269 10.29 3.37 4.17
C VAL A 269 9.90 4.35 5.27
N PHE A 270 8.86 5.13 5.03
CA PHE A 270 8.26 6.01 6.02
C PHE A 270 6.91 5.46 6.49
N VAL A 271 6.62 5.63 7.77
CA VAL A 271 5.37 5.18 8.40
C VAL A 271 4.75 6.30 9.21
N SER A 272 3.45 6.27 9.40
CA SER A 272 2.77 7.22 10.25
C SER A 272 3.18 7.03 11.71
N LYS A 273 3.37 8.15 12.42
CA LYS A 273 3.64 8.18 13.84
C LYS A 273 2.32 8.10 14.62
N ASP A 274 1.39 8.97 14.28
CA ASP A 274 0.13 9.14 14.97
C ASP A 274 -1.05 9.19 13.99
N PHE A 275 -2.26 8.94 14.49
CA PHE A 275 -3.50 9.20 13.77
C PHE A 275 -3.82 10.68 13.82
N PHE A 276 -4.32 11.20 12.71
CA PHE A 276 -4.76 12.57 12.61
C PHE A 276 -6.28 12.63 12.44
N LYS A 277 -6.98 13.26 13.40
CA LYS A 277 -8.43 13.51 13.35
C LYS A 277 -8.67 14.99 13.10
N THR A 278 -9.57 15.32 12.20
CA THR A 278 -10.08 16.68 12.01
C THR A 278 -11.21 16.95 13.00
N ASN A 279 -11.48 18.22 13.27
CA ASN A 279 -12.66 18.67 14.02
C ASN A 279 -13.87 18.89 13.10
N ASN A 280 -13.79 18.46 11.85
CA ASN A 280 -14.81 18.62 10.83
C ASN A 280 -15.12 17.29 10.18
N ASP A 281 -16.31 16.76 10.36
CA ASP A 281 -16.72 15.45 9.83
C ASP A 281 -16.75 15.42 8.29
N ASN A 282 -16.85 16.59 7.64
CA ASN A 282 -16.81 16.71 6.19
C ASN A 282 -15.37 16.71 5.60
N ILE A 283 -14.34 16.67 6.45
CA ILE A 283 -12.92 16.56 6.03
C ILE A 283 -12.36 15.25 6.52
N ASN A 284 -12.09 14.33 5.62
CA ASN A 284 -11.64 12.99 5.97
C ASN A 284 -10.38 12.58 5.23
N PHE A 285 -9.51 11.82 5.89
CA PHE A 285 -8.29 11.24 5.34
C PHE A 285 -8.49 9.78 4.99
N ILE A 286 -7.93 9.32 3.86
CA ILE A 286 -7.92 7.91 3.45
C ILE A 286 -6.53 7.49 2.94
N GLY A 287 -6.34 6.19 2.79
CA GLY A 287 -5.07 5.63 2.32
C GLY A 287 -3.90 5.94 3.25
N ASP A 288 -2.71 6.14 2.68
CA ASP A 288 -1.50 6.47 3.45
C ASP A 288 -1.58 7.86 4.09
N ALA A 289 -2.44 8.75 3.58
CA ALA A 289 -2.75 10.03 4.22
C ALA A 289 -3.51 9.84 5.53
N PHE A 290 -4.29 8.77 5.70
CA PHE A 290 -4.88 8.39 6.98
C PHE A 290 -3.83 7.74 7.88
N PHE A 291 -3.18 6.66 7.40
CA PHE A 291 -2.14 5.96 8.15
C PHE A 291 -1.31 5.03 7.26
N ALA A 292 -0.01 5.27 7.16
CA ALA A 292 0.95 4.42 6.49
C ALA A 292 1.64 3.47 7.49
N PHE A 293 1.73 2.17 7.15
CA PHE A 293 2.36 1.15 7.99
C PHE A 293 3.52 0.45 7.29
N PRO A 294 4.38 -0.30 8.04
CA PRO A 294 5.46 -1.07 7.42
C PRO A 294 4.92 -2.05 6.38
N PRO A 295 5.64 -2.28 5.27
CA PRO A 295 5.14 -3.08 4.14
C PRO A 295 5.10 -4.61 4.40
N SER A 296 5.59 -5.08 5.54
CA SER A 296 5.81 -6.52 5.84
C SER A 296 4.54 -7.36 6.04
N PHE A 297 3.38 -6.80 5.74
CA PHE A 297 2.09 -7.51 5.75
C PHE A 297 1.33 -7.39 4.41
N ALA A 298 1.92 -6.74 3.41
CA ALA A 298 1.33 -6.52 2.08
C ALA A 298 -0.10 -5.93 2.09
N GLN A 299 -0.44 -5.09 3.08
CA GLN A 299 -1.78 -4.55 3.27
C GLN A 299 -1.96 -3.08 2.82
N GLY A 300 -0.91 -2.39 2.35
CA GLY A 300 -1.01 -0.97 2.01
C GLY A 300 -2.13 -0.65 1.02
N ALA A 301 -2.12 -1.28 -0.15
CA ALA A 301 -3.14 -1.07 -1.18
C ALA A 301 -4.53 -1.55 -0.72
N SER A 302 -4.61 -2.75 -0.10
CA SER A 302 -5.88 -3.31 0.38
C SER A 302 -6.54 -2.41 1.44
N GLN A 303 -5.75 -1.85 2.36
CA GLN A 303 -6.28 -0.95 3.38
C GLN A 303 -6.62 0.43 2.83
N SER A 304 -5.95 0.87 1.75
CA SER A 304 -6.32 2.10 1.04
C SER A 304 -7.70 1.97 0.36
N ILE A 305 -7.96 0.81 -0.25
CA ILE A 305 -9.26 0.50 -0.89
C ILE A 305 -10.35 0.34 0.19
N GLU A 306 -10.09 -0.43 1.24
CA GLU A 306 -11.04 -0.67 2.32
C GLU A 306 -11.43 0.64 3.02
N GLY A 307 -10.46 1.50 3.38
CA GLY A 307 -10.75 2.79 4.02
C GLY A 307 -11.50 3.76 3.11
N ALA A 308 -11.24 3.74 1.81
CA ALA A 308 -11.99 4.52 0.84
C ALA A 308 -13.45 4.06 0.75
N TYR A 309 -13.69 2.75 0.74
CA TYR A 309 -15.05 2.19 0.73
C TYR A 309 -15.82 2.48 2.02
N GLU A 310 -15.17 2.31 3.18
CA GLU A 310 -15.77 2.64 4.49
C GLU A 310 -16.19 4.11 4.55
N LEU A 311 -15.34 5.04 4.07
CA LEU A 311 -15.68 6.46 4.02
C LEU A 311 -16.86 6.72 3.06
N PHE A 312 -16.83 6.13 1.87
CA PHE A 312 -17.95 6.23 0.91
C PHE A 312 -19.26 5.81 1.56
N LYS A 313 -19.31 4.64 2.21
CA LYS A 313 -20.49 4.16 2.92
C LYS A 313 -20.90 5.04 4.09
N SER A 314 -19.95 5.62 4.81
CA SER A 314 -20.23 6.55 5.91
C SER A 314 -20.92 7.83 5.39
N ILE A 315 -20.43 8.38 4.26
CA ILE A 315 -21.04 9.57 3.65
C ILE A 315 -22.44 9.26 3.09
N GLU A 316 -22.62 8.10 2.44
CA GLU A 316 -23.93 7.68 1.91
C GLU A 316 -25.00 7.51 3.00
N ASN A 317 -24.57 7.08 4.20
CA ASN A 317 -25.45 6.84 5.33
C ASN A 317 -25.52 8.00 6.34
N ASN A 318 -24.85 9.13 6.08
CA ASN A 318 -24.71 10.28 6.99
C ASN A 318 -24.10 9.87 8.36
N LEU A 319 -23.05 9.04 8.34
CA LEU A 319 -22.33 8.49 9.49
C LEU A 319 -20.83 8.87 9.48
N GLU A 320 -20.49 10.00 8.84
CA GLU A 320 -19.10 10.44 8.66
C GLU A 320 -18.36 10.62 9.99
N GLY A 321 -19.05 11.03 11.05
CA GLY A 321 -18.50 11.17 12.39
C GLY A 321 -17.98 9.88 13.00
N ASP A 322 -18.50 8.71 12.59
CA ASP A 322 -18.08 7.39 13.10
C ASP A 322 -16.93 6.80 12.29
N PHE A 323 -16.69 7.27 11.06
CA PHE A 323 -15.65 6.75 10.17
C PHE A 323 -14.28 6.69 10.84
N PHE A 324 -13.85 7.79 11.43
CA PHE A 324 -12.52 7.86 12.07
C PHE A 324 -12.35 6.79 13.16
N LYS A 325 -13.32 6.64 14.05
CA LYS A 325 -13.28 5.67 15.18
C LYS A 325 -13.18 4.23 14.65
N ASN A 326 -14.02 3.89 13.67
CA ASN A 326 -14.07 2.55 13.11
C ASN A 326 -12.76 2.23 12.38
N ARG A 327 -12.29 3.16 11.55
CA ARG A 327 -11.06 2.99 10.76
C ARG A 327 -9.80 2.89 11.61
N VAL A 328 -9.69 3.65 12.71
CA VAL A 328 -8.56 3.58 13.66
C VAL A 328 -8.42 2.17 14.22
N ASN A 329 -9.50 1.52 14.62
CA ASN A 329 -9.46 0.18 15.23
C ASN A 329 -8.89 -0.85 14.25
N LYS A 330 -9.37 -0.85 13.00
CA LYS A 330 -8.87 -1.73 11.93
C LYS A 330 -7.39 -1.46 11.63
N THR A 331 -7.05 -0.19 11.45
CA THR A 331 -5.68 0.23 11.11
C THR A 331 -4.68 -0.10 12.22
N LYS A 332 -5.05 0.07 13.51
CA LYS A 332 -4.20 -0.36 14.65
C LYS A 332 -3.90 -1.85 14.61
N MET A 333 -4.91 -2.68 14.30
CA MET A 333 -4.74 -4.12 14.17
C MET A 333 -3.77 -4.48 13.05
N VAL A 334 -3.95 -3.89 11.86
CA VAL A 334 -3.07 -4.10 10.69
C VAL A 334 -1.64 -3.64 11.00
N ASN A 335 -1.47 -2.46 11.59
CA ASN A 335 -0.16 -1.93 11.97
C ASN A 335 0.57 -2.83 12.96
N LYS A 336 -0.13 -3.33 13.99
CA LYS A 336 0.45 -4.28 14.95
C LYS A 336 0.95 -5.55 14.26
N ARG A 337 0.19 -6.10 13.31
CA ARG A 337 0.59 -7.29 12.54
C ARG A 337 1.75 -7.00 11.59
N SER A 338 1.75 -5.85 10.91
CA SER A 338 2.86 -5.42 10.06
C SER A 338 4.17 -5.32 10.84
N LYS A 339 4.15 -4.69 12.03
CA LYS A 339 5.32 -4.60 12.91
C LYS A 339 5.78 -5.96 13.42
N LEU A 340 4.83 -6.82 13.82
CA LEU A 340 5.14 -8.18 14.29
C LEU A 340 5.79 -9.01 13.16
N ASN A 341 5.25 -8.95 11.96
CA ASN A 341 5.82 -9.63 10.81
C ASN A 341 7.23 -9.11 10.50
N GLN A 342 7.43 -7.78 10.45
CA GLN A 342 8.76 -7.22 10.21
C GLN A 342 9.76 -7.70 11.25
N PHE A 343 9.41 -7.68 12.53
CA PHE A 343 10.25 -8.20 13.60
C PHE A 343 10.57 -9.68 13.40
N ALA A 344 9.55 -10.52 13.16
CA ALA A 344 9.74 -11.96 12.99
C ALA A 344 10.56 -12.31 11.72
N PHE A 345 10.38 -11.56 10.64
CA PHE A 345 11.08 -11.79 9.38
C PHE A 345 12.57 -11.40 9.46
N HIS A 346 12.91 -10.45 10.32
CA HIS A 346 14.26 -9.89 10.47
C HIS A 346 15.06 -10.48 11.66
N LEU A 347 14.59 -11.57 12.29
CA LEU A 347 15.31 -12.19 13.38
C LEU A 347 16.69 -12.69 12.92
N SER A 348 17.73 -12.31 13.68
CA SER A 348 19.14 -12.66 13.43
C SER A 348 19.69 -13.70 14.40
N ASN A 349 19.20 -13.72 15.66
CA ASN A 349 19.65 -14.68 16.67
C ASN A 349 19.25 -16.12 16.27
N PRO A 350 20.18 -17.09 16.18
CA PRO A 350 19.90 -18.45 15.72
C PRO A 350 18.81 -19.17 16.54
N VAL A 351 18.80 -18.95 17.86
CA VAL A 351 17.80 -19.58 18.76
C VAL A 351 16.41 -19.00 18.47
N ALA A 352 16.30 -17.67 18.34
CA ALA A 352 15.05 -17.01 18.00
C ALA A 352 14.54 -17.44 16.60
N VAL A 353 15.44 -17.57 15.62
CA VAL A 353 15.14 -18.08 14.28
C VAL A 353 14.60 -19.51 14.34
N PHE A 354 15.20 -20.38 15.16
CA PHE A 354 14.73 -21.76 15.35
C PHE A 354 13.30 -21.78 15.90
N PHE A 355 13.03 -21.02 16.96
CA PHE A 355 11.67 -20.95 17.53
C PHE A 355 10.66 -20.31 16.56
N ARG A 356 11.05 -19.26 15.84
CA ARG A 356 10.21 -18.67 14.78
C ARG A 356 9.81 -19.72 13.74
N ASN A 357 10.76 -20.53 13.28
CA ASN A 357 10.49 -21.55 12.26
C ASN A 357 9.53 -22.63 12.76
N ILE A 358 9.67 -23.07 14.01
CA ILE A 358 8.73 -24.01 14.66
C ILE A 358 7.35 -23.35 14.77
N PHE A 359 7.29 -22.10 15.25
CA PHE A 359 6.05 -21.34 15.36
C PHE A 359 5.33 -21.25 14.01
N LEU A 360 6.02 -20.82 12.95
CA LEU A 360 5.44 -20.73 11.60
C LEU A 360 4.88 -22.07 11.15
N LYS A 361 5.66 -23.18 11.27
CA LYS A 361 5.21 -24.52 10.88
C LYS A 361 3.95 -24.96 11.62
N LYS A 362 3.83 -24.65 12.90
CA LYS A 362 2.70 -25.04 13.75
C LYS A 362 1.46 -24.18 13.51
N PHE A 363 1.62 -22.85 13.48
CA PHE A 363 0.50 -21.93 13.48
C PHE A 363 -0.10 -21.72 12.09
N ILE A 364 0.69 -21.83 11.02
CA ILE A 364 0.16 -21.78 9.64
C ILE A 364 -0.80 -22.94 9.35
N LYS A 365 -0.69 -24.07 10.04
CA LYS A 365 -1.61 -25.21 9.92
C LYS A 365 -2.85 -25.10 10.84
N ASN A 366 -2.87 -24.12 11.74
CA ASN A 366 -3.96 -23.96 12.70
C ASN A 366 -5.02 -23.00 12.14
N LYS A 367 -6.15 -23.55 11.69
CA LYS A 367 -7.26 -22.79 11.12
C LYS A 367 -7.76 -21.69 12.07
N LYS A 368 -7.96 -21.96 13.36
CA LYS A 368 -8.41 -20.97 14.33
C LYS A 368 -7.44 -19.78 14.46
N PHE A 369 -6.14 -20.07 14.41
CA PHE A 369 -5.13 -19.01 14.38
C PHE A 369 -5.20 -18.19 13.09
N LEU A 370 -5.30 -18.85 11.93
CA LEU A 370 -5.39 -18.16 10.63
C LEU A 370 -6.65 -17.30 10.53
N ASP A 371 -7.79 -17.81 10.96
CA ASP A 371 -9.06 -17.05 11.02
C ASP A 371 -8.93 -15.82 11.94
N SER A 372 -8.25 -15.96 13.06
CA SER A 372 -7.99 -14.84 13.96
C SER A 372 -6.95 -13.86 13.41
N TYR A 373 -5.93 -14.33 12.69
CA TYR A 373 -4.80 -13.53 12.22
C TYR A 373 -5.02 -12.92 10.83
N LEU A 374 -5.53 -13.67 9.88
CA LEU A 374 -5.83 -13.24 8.51
C LEU A 374 -7.32 -13.02 8.30
N GLY A 375 -8.16 -13.94 8.76
CA GLY A 375 -9.60 -13.90 8.53
C GLY A 375 -10.25 -12.62 9.04
N LYS A 376 -9.84 -12.11 10.21
CA LYS A 376 -10.31 -10.79 10.72
C LYS A 376 -9.97 -9.58 9.81
N ILE A 377 -9.10 -9.77 8.82
CA ILE A 377 -8.80 -8.73 7.82
C ILE A 377 -9.47 -9.07 6.50
N TYR A 378 -9.48 -10.35 6.12
CA TYR A 378 -9.91 -10.79 4.79
C TYR A 378 -11.43 -11.02 4.67
N ASN A 379 -12.12 -11.33 5.78
CA ASN A 379 -13.54 -11.68 5.79
C ASN A 379 -14.48 -10.52 6.21
N ASN A 380 -13.96 -9.32 6.33
CA ASN A 380 -14.79 -8.15 6.66
C ASN A 380 -15.30 -7.46 5.40
#